data_a59f80022717e498a07a624149347ccf
#
_entry.id   a59f80022717e498a07a624149347ccf
#
_cell.length_a   1.000
_cell.length_b   1.000
_cell.length_c   1.000
_cell.angle_alpha   90.00
_cell.angle_beta   90.00
_cell.angle_gamma   90.00
#
_symmetry.space_group_name_H-M   'P 1'
#
loop_
_entity.id
_entity.type
_entity.pdbx_description
1 polymer ?
#
loop_
_entity_poly.entity_id
_entity_poly.type
_entity_poly.pdbx_seq_one_letter_code
_entity_poly.pdbx_strand_id
1 'polypeptide(L)'
;MIDVLVAGGGPAGWAVAAACARLGLDTQLVDPAPDRPWRATYGSWRGELPPDATAAVAASGSGEAIGTHAHQLGWEYVVLDNAALRVGFAAAPITVVKSRVRDARPDPGGVTVDLDGSQRRAAVLLDATGAARSVLGATTRQAAAEQTAVGVVVDADVARDLVAPGSALFMDWRPHHGEAGWPTFLYAVPVMPDRVLLEETSLARRPGLGLAVLRRRLHARLAHHRIEIPPDGEERVRIPVDRPLPSPGDWRGPVVPFGAASPLVHPATGYSVATALQLAPQVANAVQDGLQRAGSAAAGAAAWRTVWSPAALAVHALRRRSLESLLRFPTDLVPEFFDVFFALPQQHRWAYLTGREDVRGSAAAMGALFAASPWWLRRRLVLGALNPGNPSALTPE
;
A
#
# COMPACT_ATOMS: atom_id res chain seq x y z
N MET A 1 -28.12 13.86 -12.82
CA MET A 1 -27.62 12.69 -12.07
C MET A 1 -26.12 12.76 -12.19
N ILE A 2 -25.41 12.67 -11.08
CA ILE A 2 -23.94 12.68 -11.03
C ILE A 2 -23.43 11.46 -11.79
N ASP A 3 -22.40 11.61 -12.64
CA ASP A 3 -21.81 10.46 -13.34
C ASP A 3 -20.99 9.60 -12.37
N VAL A 4 -20.11 10.24 -11.58
CA VAL A 4 -19.25 9.55 -10.64
C VAL A 4 -19.26 10.22 -9.26
N LEU A 5 -19.60 9.46 -8.24
CA LEU A 5 -19.37 9.86 -6.85
C LEU A 5 -18.19 9.07 -6.30
N VAL A 6 -17.21 9.77 -5.74
CA VAL A 6 -16.06 9.17 -5.09
C VAL A 6 -16.18 9.36 -3.59
N ALA A 7 -16.20 8.27 -2.82
CA ALA A 7 -16.23 8.30 -1.37
C ALA A 7 -14.81 8.17 -0.81
N GLY A 8 -14.32 9.19 -0.10
CA GLY A 8 -13.01 9.24 0.55
C GLY A 8 -12.00 10.15 -0.15
N GLY A 9 -11.46 11.09 0.62
CA GLY A 9 -10.51 12.14 0.20
C GLY A 9 -9.04 11.79 0.42
N GLY A 10 -8.68 10.49 0.41
CA GLY A 10 -7.28 10.05 0.40
C GLY A 10 -6.64 10.15 -0.99
N PRO A 11 -5.32 9.82 -1.14
CA PRO A 11 -4.62 9.91 -2.43
C PRO A 11 -5.32 9.14 -3.56
N ALA A 12 -5.79 7.93 -3.31
CA ALA A 12 -6.51 7.12 -4.30
C ALA A 12 -7.83 7.77 -4.73
N GLY A 13 -8.61 8.31 -3.77
CA GLY A 13 -9.88 8.97 -4.07
C GLY A 13 -9.69 10.24 -4.89
N TRP A 14 -8.75 11.09 -4.51
CA TRP A 14 -8.43 12.30 -5.28
C TRP A 14 -7.90 11.96 -6.67
N ALA A 15 -7.04 10.96 -6.80
CA ALA A 15 -6.50 10.56 -8.10
C ALA A 15 -7.60 10.10 -9.06
N VAL A 16 -8.50 9.22 -8.62
CA VAL A 16 -9.57 8.69 -9.48
C VAL A 16 -10.64 9.74 -9.75
N ALA A 17 -10.96 10.63 -8.80
CA ALA A 17 -11.87 11.74 -9.01
C ALA A 17 -11.32 12.73 -10.06
N ALA A 18 -10.03 13.08 -9.95
CA ALA A 18 -9.37 13.95 -10.92
C ALA A 18 -9.35 13.32 -12.32
N ALA A 19 -9.08 12.03 -12.42
CA ALA A 19 -9.07 11.31 -13.68
C ALA A 19 -10.47 11.30 -14.33
N CYS A 20 -11.53 11.05 -13.57
CA CYS A 20 -12.92 11.11 -14.06
C CYS A 20 -13.30 12.53 -14.52
N ALA A 21 -13.00 13.53 -13.71
CA ALA A 21 -13.34 14.93 -14.04
C ALA A 21 -12.59 15.45 -15.27
N ARG A 22 -11.33 15.06 -15.47
CA ARG A 22 -10.54 15.40 -16.67
C ARG A 22 -11.12 14.80 -17.96
N LEU A 23 -11.86 13.71 -17.87
CA LEU A 23 -12.60 13.11 -18.98
C LEU A 23 -13.97 13.79 -19.22
N GLY A 24 -14.32 14.81 -18.44
CA GLY A 24 -15.59 15.53 -18.56
C GLY A 24 -16.77 14.87 -17.85
N LEU A 25 -16.53 13.84 -17.02
CA LEU A 25 -17.58 13.24 -16.19
C LEU A 25 -17.96 14.19 -15.04
N ASP A 26 -19.27 14.37 -14.79
CA ASP A 26 -19.75 15.07 -13.60
C ASP A 26 -19.32 14.30 -12.34
N THR A 27 -18.29 14.82 -11.67
CA THR A 27 -17.59 14.09 -10.59
C THR A 27 -17.70 14.82 -9.26
N GLN A 28 -18.19 14.10 -8.24
CA GLN A 28 -18.22 14.56 -6.85
C GLN A 28 -17.32 13.71 -5.95
N LEU A 29 -16.47 14.39 -5.17
CA LEU A 29 -15.67 13.78 -4.11
C LEU A 29 -16.29 14.07 -2.75
N VAL A 30 -16.64 13.04 -2.01
CA VAL A 30 -17.28 13.15 -0.68
C VAL A 30 -16.31 12.67 0.40
N ASP A 31 -15.97 13.55 1.35
CA ASP A 31 -15.14 13.23 2.51
C ASP A 31 -15.59 14.06 3.73
N PRO A 32 -15.60 13.50 4.95
CA PRO A 32 -15.99 14.24 6.16
C PRO A 32 -15.01 15.36 6.53
N ALA A 33 -13.76 15.27 6.06
CA ALA A 33 -12.71 16.26 6.33
C ALA A 33 -11.84 16.47 5.08
N PRO A 34 -12.42 16.98 3.96
CA PRO A 34 -11.73 17.04 2.67
C PRO A 34 -10.48 17.91 2.68
N ASP A 35 -10.38 18.86 3.61
CA ASP A 35 -9.24 19.77 3.75
C ASP A 35 -8.13 19.23 4.65
N ARG A 36 -8.37 18.10 5.34
CA ARG A 36 -7.38 17.51 6.25
C ARG A 36 -6.13 17.08 5.46
N PRO A 37 -4.93 17.50 5.87
CA PRO A 37 -3.68 17.05 5.26
C PRO A 37 -3.52 15.52 5.36
N TRP A 38 -2.98 14.90 4.32
CA TRP A 38 -2.52 13.52 4.39
C TRP A 38 -1.23 13.48 5.21
N ARG A 39 -1.24 12.69 6.28
CA ARG A 39 -0.13 12.66 7.25
C ARG A 39 0.87 11.53 7.01
N ALA A 40 0.43 10.48 6.31
CA ALA A 40 1.31 9.35 6.03
C ALA A 40 2.37 9.74 4.98
N THR A 41 3.58 9.27 5.18
CA THR A 41 4.64 9.36 4.19
C THR A 41 4.38 8.35 3.07
N TYR A 42 4.16 8.83 1.86
CA TYR A 42 3.94 7.98 0.69
C TYR A 42 5.22 7.86 -0.13
N GLY A 43 5.81 6.68 -0.09
CA GLY A 43 6.98 6.34 -0.90
C GLY A 43 6.64 5.36 -2.03
N SER A 44 7.47 5.37 -3.06
CA SER A 44 7.39 4.46 -4.21
C SER A 44 8.73 4.34 -4.92
N TRP A 45 8.88 3.31 -5.75
CA TRP A 45 9.94 3.29 -6.74
C TRP A 45 9.60 4.29 -7.85
N ARG A 46 10.60 5.10 -8.28
CA ARG A 46 10.37 6.13 -9.32
C ARG A 46 9.73 5.55 -10.57
N GLY A 47 10.15 4.36 -10.99
CA GLY A 47 9.61 3.67 -12.17
C GLY A 47 8.15 3.23 -12.07
N GLU A 48 7.53 3.30 -10.88
CA GLU A 48 6.11 3.02 -10.67
C GLU A 48 5.24 4.28 -10.71
N LEU A 49 5.82 5.49 -10.69
CA LEU A 49 5.01 6.70 -10.71
C LEU A 49 4.52 7.01 -12.12
N PRO A 50 3.22 7.32 -12.28
CA PRO A 50 2.74 7.91 -13.51
C PRO A 50 3.33 9.32 -13.71
N PRO A 51 3.46 9.79 -14.96
CA PRO A 51 4.09 11.10 -15.27
C PRO A 51 3.52 12.25 -14.45
N ASP A 52 2.21 12.30 -14.27
CA ASP A 52 1.50 13.35 -13.52
C ASP A 52 1.91 13.43 -12.03
N ALA A 53 2.32 12.31 -11.45
CA ALA A 53 2.75 12.26 -10.05
C ALA A 53 4.25 12.57 -9.88
N THR A 54 5.03 12.51 -10.96
CA THR A 54 6.48 12.76 -10.90
C THR A 54 6.80 14.20 -10.48
N ALA A 55 5.94 15.16 -10.83
CA ALA A 55 6.08 16.57 -10.42
C ALA A 55 5.87 16.79 -8.91
N ALA A 56 5.26 15.82 -8.22
CA ALA A 56 5.01 15.87 -6.78
C ALA A 56 6.03 15.02 -5.98
N VAL A 57 7.23 14.81 -6.49
CA VAL A 57 8.31 14.16 -5.73
C VAL A 57 8.97 15.19 -4.82
N ALA A 58 8.94 14.96 -3.50
CA ALA A 58 9.57 15.80 -2.49
C ALA A 58 11.06 15.50 -2.33
N ALA A 59 11.42 14.22 -2.33
CA ALA A 59 12.78 13.76 -2.17
C ALA A 59 12.98 12.39 -2.82
N SER A 60 14.24 12.03 -3.07
CA SER A 60 14.59 10.73 -3.62
C SER A 60 15.96 10.26 -3.15
N GLY A 61 16.19 8.95 -3.25
CA GLY A 61 17.46 8.34 -2.95
C GLY A 61 17.65 7.00 -3.66
N SER A 62 18.90 6.60 -3.86
CA SER A 62 19.25 5.29 -4.36
C SER A 62 18.82 4.21 -3.36
N GLY A 63 18.04 3.23 -3.80
CA GLY A 63 17.49 2.20 -2.91
C GLY A 63 18.57 1.24 -2.42
N GLU A 64 18.63 1.08 -1.09
CA GLU A 64 19.51 0.14 -0.39
C GLU A 64 18.72 -0.77 0.54
N ALA A 65 19.24 -1.96 0.83
CA ALA A 65 18.72 -2.86 1.84
C ALA A 65 19.86 -3.56 2.57
N ILE A 66 19.68 -3.84 3.86
CA ILE A 66 20.65 -4.54 4.71
C ILE A 66 19.94 -5.71 5.39
N GLY A 67 20.31 -6.93 5.00
CA GLY A 67 20.00 -8.15 5.74
C GLY A 67 21.10 -8.42 6.75
N THR A 68 21.88 -9.49 6.54
CA THR A 68 23.20 -9.70 7.14
C THR A 68 24.29 -8.99 6.31
N HIS A 69 24.00 -8.69 5.05
CA HIS A 69 24.85 -7.97 4.10
C HIS A 69 24.10 -6.76 3.52
N ALA A 70 24.87 -5.79 2.99
CA ALA A 70 24.31 -4.65 2.30
C ALA A 70 24.07 -4.96 0.81
N HIS A 71 22.93 -4.51 0.28
CA HIS A 71 22.51 -4.71 -1.10
C HIS A 71 22.11 -3.39 -1.74
N GLN A 72 22.71 -3.07 -2.89
CA GLN A 72 22.23 -2.00 -3.76
C GLN A 72 21.03 -2.52 -4.58
N LEU A 73 19.91 -1.84 -4.52
CA LEU A 73 18.69 -2.30 -5.19
C LEU A 73 18.67 -1.97 -6.68
N GLY A 74 19.41 -0.93 -7.10
CA GLY A 74 19.54 -0.51 -8.48
C GLY A 74 18.36 0.33 -8.98
N TRP A 75 17.50 0.82 -8.10
CA TRP A 75 16.37 1.71 -8.41
C TRP A 75 16.36 2.90 -7.48
N GLU A 76 15.80 3.99 -7.97
CA GLU A 76 15.57 5.19 -7.19
C GLU A 76 14.24 5.06 -6.42
N TYR A 77 14.31 5.28 -5.13
CA TYR A 77 13.14 5.39 -4.26
C TYR A 77 12.78 6.86 -4.07
N VAL A 78 11.52 7.17 -4.14
CA VAL A 78 11.02 8.54 -4.05
C VAL A 78 9.96 8.66 -2.96
N VAL A 79 9.90 9.82 -2.33
CA VAL A 79 8.83 10.21 -1.41
C VAL A 79 8.04 11.34 -2.04
N LEU A 80 6.71 11.26 -1.95
CA LEU A 80 5.79 12.22 -2.54
C LEU A 80 5.55 13.41 -1.61
N ASP A 81 5.48 14.59 -2.18
CA ASP A 81 4.89 15.77 -1.55
C ASP A 81 3.37 15.64 -1.60
N ASN A 82 2.78 15.32 -0.47
CA ASN A 82 1.33 15.14 -0.33
C ASN A 82 0.53 16.39 -0.69
N ALA A 83 1.05 17.57 -0.38
CA ALA A 83 0.39 18.84 -0.67
C ALA A 83 0.43 19.15 -2.18
N ALA A 84 1.60 19.02 -2.81
CA ALA A 84 1.77 19.22 -4.24
C ALA A 84 0.93 18.22 -5.05
N LEU A 85 0.93 16.95 -4.66
CA LEU A 85 0.13 15.91 -5.30
C LEU A 85 -1.37 16.23 -5.23
N ARG A 86 -1.85 16.67 -4.07
CA ARG A 86 -3.24 17.06 -3.89
C ARG A 86 -3.61 18.29 -4.70
N VAL A 87 -2.74 19.31 -4.75
CA VAL A 87 -2.95 20.51 -5.60
C VAL A 87 -3.07 20.10 -7.07
N GLY A 88 -2.22 19.20 -7.56
CA GLY A 88 -2.28 18.67 -8.92
C GLY A 88 -3.61 17.97 -9.24
N PHE A 89 -4.21 17.26 -8.29
CA PHE A 89 -5.53 16.65 -8.47
C PHE A 89 -6.66 17.68 -8.37
N ALA A 90 -6.57 18.62 -7.45
CA ALA A 90 -7.59 19.66 -7.23
C ALA A 90 -7.71 20.67 -8.41
N ALA A 91 -6.73 20.67 -9.32
CA ALA A 91 -6.82 21.43 -10.56
C ALA A 91 -7.90 20.89 -11.54
N ALA A 92 -8.37 19.65 -11.37
CA ALA A 92 -9.48 19.10 -12.14
C ALA A 92 -10.84 19.66 -11.63
N PRO A 93 -11.88 19.75 -12.50
CA PRO A 93 -13.20 20.31 -12.12
C PRO A 93 -14.01 19.31 -11.26
N ILE A 94 -13.59 19.10 -10.02
CA ILE A 94 -14.21 18.20 -9.05
C ILE A 94 -15.10 19.01 -8.11
N THR A 95 -16.36 18.58 -7.92
CA THR A 95 -17.20 19.11 -6.84
C THR A 95 -16.86 18.41 -5.53
N VAL A 96 -16.26 19.12 -4.58
CA VAL A 96 -15.91 18.57 -3.27
C VAL A 96 -17.05 18.79 -2.29
N VAL A 97 -17.50 17.69 -1.64
CA VAL A 97 -18.61 17.71 -0.67
C VAL A 97 -18.10 17.28 0.69
N LYS A 98 -18.16 18.19 1.67
CA LYS A 98 -17.83 17.88 3.06
C LYS A 98 -18.99 17.14 3.73
N SER A 99 -18.94 15.81 3.68
CA SER A 99 -19.96 14.94 4.27
C SER A 99 -19.39 13.52 4.43
N ARG A 100 -20.09 12.68 5.16
CA ARG A 100 -19.76 11.26 5.29
C ARG A 100 -20.76 10.42 4.51
N VAL A 101 -20.27 9.48 3.72
CA VAL A 101 -21.11 8.42 3.16
C VAL A 101 -21.51 7.46 4.28
N ARG A 102 -22.81 7.26 4.45
CA ARG A 102 -23.41 6.40 5.47
C ARG A 102 -23.84 5.05 4.93
N ASP A 103 -24.42 5.07 3.73
CA ASP A 103 -24.92 3.88 3.06
C ASP A 103 -24.92 4.10 1.54
N ALA A 104 -24.93 3.02 0.78
CA ALA A 104 -25.02 3.03 -0.66
C ALA A 104 -25.92 1.87 -1.14
N ARG A 105 -26.99 2.21 -1.82
CA ARG A 105 -27.97 1.25 -2.35
C ARG A 105 -27.93 1.26 -3.87
N PRO A 106 -27.34 0.22 -4.50
CA PRO A 106 -27.36 0.09 -5.95
C PRO A 106 -28.74 -0.22 -6.47
N ASP A 107 -29.07 0.36 -7.63
CA ASP A 107 -30.26 0.07 -8.40
C ASP A 107 -29.88 -0.08 -9.91
N PRO A 108 -30.78 -0.57 -10.79
CA PRO A 108 -30.45 -0.78 -12.20
C PRO A 108 -29.96 0.50 -12.92
N GLY A 109 -30.34 1.69 -12.48
CA GLY A 109 -29.99 2.96 -13.08
C GLY A 109 -28.81 3.67 -12.41
N GLY A 110 -28.20 3.07 -11.38
CA GLY A 110 -27.10 3.70 -10.66
C GLY A 110 -27.04 3.31 -9.18
N VAL A 111 -26.71 4.27 -8.34
CA VAL A 111 -26.59 4.10 -6.89
C VAL A 111 -27.13 5.31 -6.16
N THR A 112 -27.99 5.07 -5.17
CA THR A 112 -28.42 6.07 -4.20
C THR A 112 -27.48 6.03 -3.02
N VAL A 113 -26.84 7.17 -2.73
CA VAL A 113 -25.83 7.33 -1.68
C VAL A 113 -26.40 8.22 -0.57
N ASP A 114 -26.48 7.66 0.63
CA ASP A 114 -26.89 8.41 1.82
C ASP A 114 -25.68 9.12 2.43
N LEU A 115 -25.79 10.43 2.56
CA LEU A 115 -24.82 11.30 3.20
C LEU A 115 -25.37 11.81 4.54
N ASP A 116 -24.52 12.45 5.36
CA ASP A 116 -24.99 13.13 6.55
C ASP A 116 -26.06 14.19 6.19
N GLY A 117 -27.33 13.88 6.47
CA GLY A 117 -28.46 14.79 6.26
C GLY A 117 -28.94 14.99 4.82
N SER A 118 -28.45 14.24 3.84
CA SER A 118 -28.91 14.35 2.44
C SER A 118 -28.66 13.05 1.65
N GLN A 119 -29.32 12.95 0.49
CA GLN A 119 -29.08 11.87 -0.46
C GLN A 119 -28.50 12.42 -1.76
N ARG A 120 -27.70 11.58 -2.43
CA ARG A 120 -27.21 11.82 -3.78
C ARG A 120 -27.49 10.62 -4.65
N ARG A 121 -27.71 10.88 -5.95
CA ARG A 121 -27.83 9.80 -6.94
C ARG A 121 -26.70 9.93 -7.97
N ALA A 122 -25.93 8.87 -8.12
CA ALA A 122 -24.83 8.78 -9.06
C ALA A 122 -24.99 7.57 -9.99
N ALA A 123 -24.40 7.65 -11.17
CA ALA A 123 -24.34 6.51 -12.05
C ALA A 123 -23.36 5.43 -11.50
N VAL A 124 -22.20 5.86 -11.00
CA VAL A 124 -21.17 4.98 -10.40
C VAL A 124 -20.70 5.57 -9.08
N LEU A 125 -20.52 4.73 -8.07
CA LEU A 125 -19.83 5.03 -6.81
C LEU A 125 -18.48 4.34 -6.78
N LEU A 126 -17.42 5.12 -6.63
CA LEU A 126 -16.07 4.61 -6.36
C LEU A 126 -15.79 4.72 -4.86
N ASP A 127 -15.72 3.56 -4.18
CA ASP A 127 -15.41 3.51 -2.74
C ASP A 127 -13.88 3.56 -2.52
N ALA A 128 -13.37 4.75 -2.21
CA ALA A 128 -11.99 5.01 -1.84
C ALA A 128 -11.83 5.33 -0.34
N THR A 129 -12.70 4.82 0.52
CA THR A 129 -12.72 5.08 1.98
C THR A 129 -11.58 4.38 2.73
N GLY A 130 -10.67 3.75 2.01
CA GLY A 130 -9.50 3.10 2.59
C GLY A 130 -9.80 1.75 3.23
N ALA A 131 -8.90 1.31 4.11
CA ALA A 131 -9.03 0.00 4.73
C ALA A 131 -10.28 -0.16 5.62
N ALA A 132 -10.93 0.91 6.02
CA ALA A 132 -12.15 0.86 6.81
C ALA A 132 -13.36 0.32 6.02
N ARG A 133 -13.36 0.46 4.67
CA ARG A 133 -14.46 0.03 3.80
C ARG A 133 -15.82 0.51 4.29
N SER A 134 -15.93 1.79 4.60
CA SER A 134 -17.11 2.33 5.26
C SER A 134 -18.39 2.24 4.42
N VAL A 135 -18.28 2.05 3.11
CA VAL A 135 -19.42 1.88 2.20
C VAL A 135 -19.82 0.41 2.05
N LEU A 136 -18.84 -0.48 1.89
CA LEU A 136 -19.08 -1.90 1.61
C LEU A 136 -19.18 -2.77 2.88
N GLY A 137 -18.97 -2.17 4.04
CA GLY A 137 -18.96 -2.87 5.32
C GLY A 137 -17.67 -3.65 5.61
N ALA A 138 -17.39 -3.85 6.89
CA ALA A 138 -16.26 -4.66 7.33
C ALA A 138 -16.60 -6.15 7.20
N THR A 139 -15.84 -6.89 6.39
CA THR A 139 -16.16 -8.27 6.02
C THR A 139 -15.52 -9.35 6.92
N THR A 140 -14.71 -9.01 7.93
CA THR A 140 -13.99 -10.03 8.71
C THR A 140 -14.02 -9.80 10.21
N ARG A 141 -14.36 -10.88 10.96
CA ARG A 141 -14.18 -10.99 12.42
C ARG A 141 -12.74 -11.36 12.82
N GLN A 142 -11.93 -11.84 11.90
CA GLN A 142 -10.53 -12.21 12.17
C GLN A 142 -9.61 -10.98 12.17
N ALA A 143 -8.64 -10.98 13.09
CA ALA A 143 -7.58 -9.98 13.07
C ALA A 143 -6.81 -10.05 11.75
N ALA A 144 -6.64 -8.90 11.10
CA ALA A 144 -5.87 -8.81 9.88
C ALA A 144 -4.37 -9.02 10.17
N ALA A 145 -3.64 -9.57 9.18
CA ALA A 145 -2.21 -9.40 9.15
C ALA A 145 -1.92 -7.94 8.82
N GLU A 146 -1.11 -7.30 9.65
CA GLU A 146 -0.75 -5.90 9.51
C GLU A 146 0.77 -5.75 9.46
N GLN A 147 1.22 -4.86 8.62
CA GLN A 147 2.51 -4.18 8.76
C GLN A 147 2.27 -2.92 9.59
N THR A 148 3.05 -2.75 10.65
CA THR A 148 2.90 -1.61 11.56
C THR A 148 4.24 -0.91 11.72
N ALA A 149 4.22 0.42 11.89
CA ALA A 149 5.43 1.19 12.03
C ALA A 149 5.25 2.42 12.93
N VAL A 150 6.38 2.88 13.47
CA VAL A 150 6.50 4.15 14.20
C VAL A 150 7.75 4.85 13.69
N GLY A 151 7.61 6.11 13.26
CA GLY A 151 8.69 6.88 12.70
C GLY A 151 8.78 8.30 13.26
N VAL A 152 9.96 8.89 13.10
CA VAL A 152 10.24 10.31 13.40
C VAL A 152 11.04 10.91 12.26
N VAL A 153 10.86 12.20 12.01
CA VAL A 153 11.62 12.93 11.00
C VAL A 153 12.72 13.72 11.70
N VAL A 154 13.96 13.50 11.27
CA VAL A 154 15.16 14.17 11.79
C VAL A 154 15.88 14.93 10.69
N ASP A 155 16.85 15.77 11.06
CA ASP A 155 17.73 16.42 10.11
C ASP A 155 18.64 15.38 9.43
N ALA A 156 18.86 15.50 8.12
CA ALA A 156 19.65 14.55 7.35
C ALA A 156 21.09 14.43 7.87
N ASP A 157 21.66 15.52 8.34
CA ASP A 157 23.01 15.54 8.93
C ASP A 157 23.13 14.68 10.18
N VAL A 158 22.08 14.61 10.99
CA VAL A 158 22.05 13.79 12.20
C VAL A 158 21.91 12.31 11.85
N ALA A 159 21.24 11.97 10.74
CA ALA A 159 21.00 10.60 10.28
C ALA A 159 22.11 10.04 9.37
N ARG A 160 23.17 10.82 9.05
CA ARG A 160 24.18 10.44 8.02
C ARG A 160 24.91 9.11 8.26
N ASP A 161 25.06 8.70 9.51
CA ASP A 161 25.68 7.42 9.87
C ASP A 161 24.73 6.23 9.66
N LEU A 162 23.42 6.49 9.53
CA LEU A 162 22.40 5.50 9.22
C LEU A 162 22.07 5.46 7.74
N VAL A 163 21.95 6.63 7.11
CA VAL A 163 21.54 6.80 5.72
C VAL A 163 22.50 7.73 5.03
N ALA A 164 23.26 7.20 4.09
CA ALA A 164 24.19 8.03 3.31
C ALA A 164 23.42 9.10 2.51
N PRO A 165 24.00 10.30 2.31
CA PRO A 165 23.40 11.30 1.45
C PRO A 165 23.08 10.75 0.05
N GLY A 166 21.85 10.96 -0.43
CA GLY A 166 21.39 10.44 -1.72
C GLY A 166 20.95 8.98 -1.71
N SER A 167 20.95 8.30 -0.54
CA SER A 167 20.43 6.94 -0.36
C SER A 167 19.04 6.93 0.27
N ALA A 168 18.31 5.84 0.03
CA ALA A 168 17.06 5.48 0.69
C ALA A 168 17.19 4.04 1.21
N LEU A 169 17.22 3.88 2.52
CA LEU A 169 17.37 2.58 3.17
C LEU A 169 15.99 1.91 3.30
N PHE A 170 15.71 1.00 2.38
CA PHE A 170 14.42 0.32 2.26
C PHE A 170 14.15 -0.64 3.42
N MET A 171 15.18 -1.36 3.88
CA MET A 171 15.14 -2.25 5.05
C MET A 171 16.54 -2.36 5.66
N ASP A 172 16.64 -2.17 6.96
CA ASP A 172 17.84 -2.50 7.74
C ASP A 172 17.45 -3.44 8.89
N TRP A 173 17.81 -4.70 8.74
CA TRP A 173 17.50 -5.76 9.70
C TRP A 173 18.50 -5.89 10.85
N ARG A 174 19.52 -5.04 10.93
CA ARG A 174 20.49 -5.07 12.04
C ARG A 174 19.75 -4.78 13.36
N PRO A 175 19.94 -5.62 14.41
CA PRO A 175 19.13 -5.56 15.63
C PRO A 175 19.64 -4.49 16.62
N HIS A 176 19.88 -3.25 16.18
CA HIS A 176 20.43 -2.17 17.00
C HIS A 176 19.51 -1.75 18.15
N HIS A 177 18.25 -2.18 18.16
CA HIS A 177 17.34 -1.98 19.29
C HIS A 177 17.56 -2.97 20.45
N GLY A 178 18.34 -4.05 20.26
CA GLY A 178 18.72 -5.01 21.31
C GLY A 178 17.59 -5.90 21.86
N GLU A 179 16.39 -5.88 21.28
CA GLU A 179 15.25 -6.67 21.76
C GLU A 179 15.00 -7.91 20.90
N ALA A 180 14.75 -9.04 21.55
CA ALA A 180 14.30 -10.27 20.88
C ALA A 180 12.82 -10.23 20.52
N GLY A 181 12.34 -11.24 19.77
CA GLY A 181 10.94 -11.45 19.42
C GLY A 181 10.65 -11.21 17.94
N TRP A 182 9.41 -10.79 17.61
CA TRP A 182 9.00 -10.58 16.21
C TRP A 182 9.91 -9.59 15.50
N PRO A 183 10.41 -9.90 14.29
CA PRO A 183 11.44 -9.09 13.63
C PRO A 183 10.90 -7.73 13.20
N THR A 184 11.73 -6.72 13.35
CA THR A 184 11.51 -5.35 12.89
C THR A 184 12.77 -4.85 12.19
N PHE A 185 12.62 -3.89 11.31
CA PHE A 185 13.69 -3.27 10.54
C PHE A 185 13.56 -1.76 10.57
N LEU A 186 14.67 -1.08 10.38
CA LEU A 186 14.66 0.35 10.11
C LEU A 186 14.35 0.57 8.63
N TYR A 187 13.33 1.39 8.38
CA TYR A 187 13.10 2.04 7.10
C TYR A 187 13.52 3.51 7.25
N ALA A 188 14.40 3.98 6.37
CA ALA A 188 14.95 5.32 6.49
C ALA A 188 15.07 5.98 5.12
N VAL A 189 14.29 7.04 4.89
CA VAL A 189 14.15 7.66 3.57
C VAL A 189 14.16 9.17 3.65
N PRO A 190 14.77 9.86 2.67
CA PRO A 190 14.66 11.30 2.59
C PRO A 190 13.21 11.71 2.34
N VAL A 191 12.70 12.66 3.11
CA VAL A 191 11.34 13.22 2.96
C VAL A 191 11.38 14.68 2.47
N MET A 192 12.51 15.34 2.64
CA MET A 192 12.89 16.65 2.09
C MET A 192 14.40 16.63 1.82
N PRO A 193 14.96 17.61 1.12
CA PRO A 193 16.39 17.66 0.84
C PRO A 193 17.29 17.57 2.07
N ASP A 194 16.83 18.10 3.21
CA ASP A 194 17.54 18.17 4.48
C ASP A 194 16.90 17.35 5.61
N ARG A 195 15.85 16.55 5.32
CA ARG A 195 15.11 15.79 6.32
C ARG A 195 14.96 14.33 5.93
N VAL A 196 15.12 13.44 6.91
CA VAL A 196 15.01 11.99 6.76
C VAL A 196 13.98 11.44 7.76
N LEU A 197 13.07 10.62 7.27
CA LEU A 197 12.20 9.77 8.11
C LEU A 197 13.02 8.56 8.56
N LEU A 198 13.06 8.31 9.86
CA LEU A 198 13.57 7.10 10.48
C LEU A 198 12.41 6.35 11.11
N GLU A 199 12.09 5.16 10.59
CA GLU A 199 10.90 4.41 10.97
C GLU A 199 11.23 2.97 11.35
N GLU A 200 10.90 2.57 12.56
CA GLU A 200 10.95 1.17 12.98
C GLU A 200 9.68 0.47 12.51
N THR A 201 9.85 -0.44 11.58
CA THR A 201 8.76 -1.12 10.87
C THR A 201 8.75 -2.61 11.22
N SER A 202 7.59 -3.16 11.51
CA SER A 202 7.46 -4.61 11.73
C SER A 202 7.32 -5.35 10.41
N LEU A 203 7.92 -6.55 10.32
CA LEU A 203 7.44 -7.53 9.35
C LEU A 203 5.95 -7.80 9.60
N ALA A 204 5.19 -8.09 8.53
CA ALA A 204 3.76 -8.37 8.65
C ALA A 204 3.49 -9.47 9.69
N ARG A 205 2.54 -9.24 10.58
CA ARG A 205 2.16 -10.14 11.68
C ARG A 205 0.65 -10.18 11.86
N ARG A 206 0.13 -11.30 12.33
CA ARG A 206 -1.31 -11.47 12.64
C ARG A 206 -1.51 -11.86 14.12
N PRO A 207 -2.11 -11.00 14.98
CA PRO A 207 -2.40 -9.58 14.75
C PRO A 207 -1.12 -8.74 14.62
N GLY A 208 -1.22 -7.52 14.09
CA GLY A 208 -0.11 -6.59 13.91
C GLY A 208 0.67 -6.32 15.20
N LEU A 209 1.98 -6.06 15.08
CA LEU A 209 2.82 -5.73 16.23
C LEU A 209 2.36 -4.40 16.86
N GLY A 210 2.31 -4.35 18.20
CA GLY A 210 1.86 -3.18 18.93
C GLY A 210 2.78 -1.96 18.73
N LEU A 211 2.20 -0.78 18.45
CA LEU A 211 2.96 0.46 18.24
C LEU A 211 3.86 0.84 19.43
N ALA A 212 3.47 0.49 20.66
CA ALA A 212 4.30 0.73 21.84
C ALA A 212 5.63 -0.05 21.80
N VAL A 213 5.63 -1.25 21.24
CA VAL A 213 6.85 -2.04 21.04
C VAL A 213 7.74 -1.36 20.00
N LEU A 214 7.16 -0.96 18.87
CA LEU A 214 7.90 -0.29 17.79
C LEU A 214 8.51 1.03 18.26
N ARG A 215 7.74 1.84 19.01
CA ARG A 215 8.26 3.09 19.59
C ARG A 215 9.45 2.81 20.49
N ARG A 216 9.36 1.86 21.40
CA ARG A 216 10.47 1.52 22.30
C ARG A 216 11.70 1.07 21.52
N ARG A 217 11.52 0.24 20.48
CA ARG A 217 12.62 -0.22 19.61
C ARG A 217 13.22 0.92 18.80
N LEU A 218 12.40 1.81 18.24
CA LEU A 218 12.88 3.01 17.55
C LEU A 218 13.75 3.84 18.49
N HIS A 219 13.26 4.13 19.70
CA HIS A 219 14.02 4.90 20.68
C HIS A 219 15.35 4.24 21.04
N ALA A 220 15.37 2.92 21.24
CA ALA A 220 16.60 2.18 21.52
C ALA A 220 17.59 2.23 20.34
N ARG A 221 17.10 2.10 19.11
CA ARG A 221 17.91 2.21 17.90
C ARG A 221 18.48 3.62 17.73
N LEU A 222 17.67 4.66 17.92
CA LEU A 222 18.12 6.04 17.84
C LEU A 222 19.18 6.35 18.92
N ALA A 223 18.95 5.90 20.14
CA ALA A 223 19.92 6.04 21.24
C ALA A 223 21.26 5.34 20.93
N HIS A 224 21.22 4.13 20.31
CA HIS A 224 22.43 3.43 19.86
C HIS A 224 23.24 4.27 18.86
N HIS A 225 22.58 5.03 18.02
CA HIS A 225 23.20 5.91 17.03
C HIS A 225 23.40 7.37 17.55
N ARG A 226 23.12 7.64 18.82
CA ARG A 226 23.21 8.96 19.46
C ARG A 226 22.35 10.03 18.77
N ILE A 227 21.19 9.62 18.24
CA ILE A 227 20.20 10.50 17.61
C ILE A 227 19.18 10.88 18.68
N GLU A 228 18.99 12.16 18.91
CA GLU A 228 17.95 12.68 19.79
C GLU A 228 16.58 12.53 19.17
N ILE A 229 15.59 12.15 19.99
CA ILE A 229 14.21 11.97 19.53
C ILE A 229 13.55 13.35 19.46
N PRO A 230 13.02 13.76 18.31
CA PRO A 230 12.27 15.00 18.21
C PRO A 230 11.05 14.98 19.16
N PRO A 231 10.74 16.09 19.83
CA PRO A 231 9.63 16.14 20.79
C PRO A 231 8.25 15.95 20.15
N ASP A 232 8.13 16.26 18.86
CA ASP A 232 6.88 16.25 18.11
C ASP A 232 7.00 15.50 16.78
N GLY A 233 5.86 15.08 16.24
CA GLY A 233 5.79 14.61 14.84
C GLY A 233 5.97 13.10 14.64
N GLU A 234 5.64 12.26 15.64
CA GLU A 234 5.67 10.80 15.47
C GLU A 234 4.65 10.35 14.41
N GLU A 235 5.13 9.70 13.36
CA GLU A 235 4.31 8.99 12.40
C GLU A 235 3.95 7.60 12.93
N ARG A 236 2.67 7.21 12.76
CA ARG A 236 2.16 5.92 13.19
C ARG A 236 1.44 5.26 12.04
N VAL A 237 1.90 4.08 11.66
CA VAL A 237 1.40 3.35 10.51
C VAL A 237 0.78 2.03 10.92
N ARG A 238 -0.37 1.71 10.31
CA ARG A 238 -1.02 0.40 10.34
C ARG A 238 -1.56 0.08 8.96
N ILE A 239 -1.00 -0.91 8.31
CA ILE A 239 -1.36 -1.31 6.95
C ILE A 239 -1.85 -2.75 7.00
N PRO A 240 -3.18 -3.01 6.90
CA PRO A 240 -3.68 -4.36 6.72
C PRO A 240 -3.26 -4.89 5.34
N VAL A 241 -2.52 -6.00 5.32
CA VAL A 241 -1.94 -6.56 4.08
C VAL A 241 -2.66 -7.81 3.57
N ASP A 242 -3.62 -8.33 4.34
CA ASP A 242 -4.32 -9.59 4.02
C ASP A 242 -5.83 -9.47 3.90
N ARG A 243 -6.35 -8.28 3.67
CA ARG A 243 -7.80 -8.11 3.49
C ARG A 243 -8.30 -8.94 2.33
N PRO A 244 -9.46 -9.61 2.49
CA PRO A 244 -10.06 -10.37 1.41
C PRO A 244 -10.49 -9.45 0.27
N LEU A 245 -10.42 -9.98 -0.94
CA LEU A 245 -11.08 -9.36 -2.10
C LEU A 245 -12.59 -9.32 -1.85
N PRO A 246 -13.29 -8.30 -2.38
CA PRO A 246 -14.75 -8.31 -2.41
C PRO A 246 -15.30 -9.57 -3.12
N SER A 247 -16.47 -10.01 -2.73
CA SER A 247 -17.09 -11.21 -3.30
C SER A 247 -17.47 -11.02 -4.77
N PRO A 248 -17.47 -12.07 -5.60
CA PRO A 248 -17.86 -11.95 -7.01
C PRO A 248 -19.25 -11.34 -7.26
N GLY A 249 -20.17 -11.46 -6.29
CA GLY A 249 -21.48 -10.81 -6.34
C GLY A 249 -21.39 -9.28 -6.28
N ASP A 250 -20.40 -8.74 -5.59
CA ASP A 250 -20.19 -7.30 -5.41
C ASP A 250 -19.67 -6.62 -6.69
N TRP A 251 -19.20 -7.41 -7.69
CA TRP A 251 -18.58 -6.90 -8.93
C TRP A 251 -19.55 -6.54 -10.04
N ARG A 252 -20.85 -6.75 -9.84
CA ARG A 252 -21.87 -6.62 -10.90
C ARG A 252 -22.66 -5.33 -10.82
N GLY A 253 -22.39 -4.54 -9.80
CA GLY A 253 -23.12 -3.31 -9.54
C GLY A 253 -22.33 -2.03 -9.85
N PRO A 254 -22.97 -0.88 -9.71
CA PRO A 254 -22.34 0.42 -9.91
C PRO A 254 -21.44 0.88 -8.75
N VAL A 255 -21.25 0.04 -7.73
CA VAL A 255 -20.37 0.34 -6.57
C VAL A 255 -19.06 -0.40 -6.75
N VAL A 256 -17.96 0.35 -6.85
CA VAL A 256 -16.62 -0.19 -7.15
C VAL A 256 -15.64 0.24 -6.07
N PRO A 257 -15.06 -0.68 -5.31
CA PRO A 257 -13.98 -0.35 -4.38
C PRO A 257 -12.70 0.03 -5.13
N PHE A 258 -11.98 1.01 -4.59
CA PHE A 258 -10.73 1.51 -5.16
C PHE A 258 -9.68 1.79 -4.06
N GLY A 259 -8.40 1.75 -4.41
CA GLY A 259 -7.31 1.94 -3.45
C GLY A 259 -7.30 0.85 -2.36
N ALA A 260 -7.09 1.22 -1.11
CA ALA A 260 -7.04 0.27 0.00
C ALA A 260 -8.41 -0.37 0.32
N ALA A 261 -9.53 0.21 -0.11
CA ALA A 261 -10.85 -0.41 -0.04
C ALA A 261 -10.96 -1.62 -0.98
N SER A 262 -10.22 -1.61 -2.09
CA SER A 262 -10.12 -2.69 -3.08
C SER A 262 -8.92 -3.61 -2.87
N PRO A 263 -8.43 -3.83 -1.68
CA PRO A 263 -7.11 -4.29 -1.24
C PRO A 263 -6.01 -4.21 -2.31
N LEU A 264 -5.81 -3.02 -2.90
CA LEU A 264 -4.68 -2.76 -3.80
C LEU A 264 -3.32 -2.74 -3.07
N VAL A 265 -3.35 -2.91 -1.77
CA VAL A 265 -2.16 -3.00 -0.94
C VAL A 265 -1.37 -4.25 -1.32
N HIS A 266 -0.08 -4.08 -1.60
CA HIS A 266 0.81 -5.20 -1.90
C HIS A 266 1.01 -6.05 -0.63
N PRO A 267 0.70 -7.36 -0.66
CA PRO A 267 0.70 -8.19 0.55
C PRO A 267 2.03 -8.30 1.28
N ALA A 268 3.16 -8.14 0.59
CA ALA A 268 4.48 -8.25 1.21
C ALA A 268 5.09 -6.90 1.63
N THR A 269 4.73 -5.78 0.95
CA THR A 269 5.38 -4.48 1.18
C THR A 269 4.47 -3.43 1.79
N GLY A 270 3.15 -3.63 1.78
CA GLY A 270 2.20 -2.62 2.20
C GLY A 270 1.97 -1.47 1.21
N TYR A 271 2.70 -1.42 0.10
CA TYR A 271 2.58 -0.35 -0.89
C TYR A 271 1.28 -0.40 -1.67
N SER A 272 0.71 0.76 -1.95
CA SER A 272 -0.55 0.86 -2.71
C SER A 272 -0.69 2.17 -3.47
N VAL A 273 0.04 3.24 -3.09
CA VAL A 273 -0.19 4.58 -3.64
C VAL A 273 0.11 4.62 -5.13
N ALA A 274 1.29 4.19 -5.57
CA ALA A 274 1.66 4.20 -7.00
C ALA A 274 0.68 3.36 -7.83
N THR A 275 0.31 2.17 -7.36
CA THR A 275 -0.70 1.34 -8.02
C THR A 275 -2.04 2.07 -8.19
N ALA A 276 -2.51 2.77 -7.15
CA ALA A 276 -3.75 3.54 -7.23
C ALA A 276 -3.63 4.71 -8.23
N LEU A 277 -2.49 5.41 -8.23
CA LEU A 277 -2.23 6.50 -9.18
C LEU A 277 -2.17 6.02 -10.63
N GLN A 278 -1.53 4.88 -10.91
CA GLN A 278 -1.48 4.28 -12.25
C GLN A 278 -2.85 3.80 -12.73
N LEU A 279 -3.67 3.23 -11.84
CA LEU A 279 -4.99 2.70 -12.19
C LEU A 279 -6.06 3.78 -12.34
N ALA A 280 -5.91 4.93 -11.69
CA ALA A 280 -6.93 5.98 -11.69
C ALA A 280 -7.39 6.39 -13.09
N PRO A 281 -6.50 6.73 -14.07
CA PRO A 281 -6.94 7.07 -15.42
C PRO A 281 -7.56 5.87 -16.16
N GLN A 282 -7.09 4.66 -15.93
CA GLN A 282 -7.62 3.45 -16.55
C GLN A 282 -9.06 3.16 -16.06
N VAL A 283 -9.31 3.32 -14.76
CA VAL A 283 -10.63 3.17 -14.15
C VAL A 283 -11.58 4.25 -14.67
N ALA A 284 -11.12 5.51 -14.78
CA ALA A 284 -11.91 6.60 -15.30
C ALA A 284 -12.35 6.35 -16.75
N ASN A 285 -11.44 5.90 -17.62
CA ASN A 285 -11.78 5.51 -19.00
C ASN A 285 -12.79 4.35 -19.04
N ALA A 286 -12.60 3.32 -18.21
CA ALA A 286 -13.52 2.18 -18.16
C ALA A 286 -14.92 2.59 -17.68
N VAL A 287 -15.01 3.53 -16.74
CA VAL A 287 -16.30 4.11 -16.30
C VAL A 287 -16.94 4.88 -17.43
N GLN A 288 -16.22 5.79 -18.09
CA GLN A 288 -16.74 6.59 -19.20
C GLN A 288 -17.27 5.72 -20.33
N ASP A 289 -16.47 4.78 -20.80
CA ASP A 289 -16.83 3.84 -21.86
C ASP A 289 -18.06 3.00 -21.49
N GLY A 290 -18.11 2.54 -20.25
CA GLY A 290 -19.23 1.74 -19.76
C GLY A 290 -20.53 2.54 -19.68
N LEU A 291 -20.48 3.77 -19.20
CA LEU A 291 -21.64 4.68 -19.14
C LEU A 291 -22.18 5.00 -20.54
N GLN A 292 -21.30 5.26 -21.50
CA GLN A 292 -21.69 5.58 -22.87
C GLN A 292 -22.33 4.39 -23.61
N ARG A 293 -21.87 3.18 -23.34
CA ARG A 293 -22.29 1.98 -24.10
C ARG A 293 -23.45 1.22 -23.50
N ALA A 294 -23.52 1.11 -22.17
CA ALA A 294 -24.43 0.14 -21.54
C ALA A 294 -24.89 0.55 -20.11
N GLY A 295 -24.61 1.77 -19.68
CA GLY A 295 -25.10 2.32 -18.42
C GLY A 295 -24.31 1.91 -17.17
N SER A 296 -24.87 2.24 -16.01
CA SER A 296 -24.21 2.23 -14.70
C SER A 296 -23.62 0.89 -14.28
N ALA A 297 -24.39 -0.19 -14.41
CA ALA A 297 -23.93 -1.54 -14.03
C ALA A 297 -22.76 -2.00 -14.91
N ALA A 298 -22.79 -1.70 -16.20
CA ALA A 298 -21.71 -2.05 -17.12
C ALA A 298 -20.44 -1.22 -16.85
N ALA A 299 -20.60 0.05 -16.50
CA ALA A 299 -19.50 0.93 -16.10
C ALA A 299 -18.83 0.43 -14.83
N GLY A 300 -19.59 0.07 -13.80
CA GLY A 300 -19.05 -0.52 -12.58
C GLY A 300 -18.33 -1.85 -12.85
N ALA A 301 -18.90 -2.73 -13.63
CA ALA A 301 -18.28 -4.01 -14.01
C ALA A 301 -17.00 -3.81 -14.84
N ALA A 302 -16.93 -2.81 -15.72
CA ALA A 302 -15.74 -2.48 -16.48
C ALA A 302 -14.63 -1.92 -15.58
N ALA A 303 -14.97 -0.97 -14.71
CA ALA A 303 -14.06 -0.43 -13.71
C ALA A 303 -13.49 -1.52 -12.79
N TRP A 304 -14.35 -2.42 -12.33
CA TRP A 304 -13.91 -3.57 -11.52
C TRP A 304 -12.91 -4.46 -12.27
N ARG A 305 -13.17 -4.83 -13.52
CA ARG A 305 -12.24 -5.64 -14.33
C ARG A 305 -10.91 -4.93 -14.58
N THR A 306 -10.91 -3.60 -14.65
CA THR A 306 -9.70 -2.79 -14.74
C THR A 306 -8.90 -2.86 -13.43
N VAL A 307 -9.58 -2.77 -12.29
CA VAL A 307 -8.91 -2.90 -10.98
C VAL A 307 -8.43 -4.34 -10.76
N TRP A 308 -9.22 -5.35 -11.13
CA TRP A 308 -8.91 -6.75 -10.89
C TRP A 308 -9.04 -7.58 -12.17
N SER A 309 -8.08 -7.41 -13.07
CA SER A 309 -7.91 -8.31 -14.22
C SER A 309 -7.58 -9.74 -13.77
N PRO A 310 -7.81 -10.76 -14.59
CA PRO A 310 -7.40 -12.13 -14.28
C PRO A 310 -5.90 -12.24 -13.92
N ALA A 311 -5.04 -11.49 -14.60
CA ALA A 311 -3.61 -11.46 -14.33
C ALA A 311 -3.32 -10.84 -12.95
N ALA A 312 -3.97 -9.71 -12.62
CA ALA A 312 -3.84 -9.07 -11.31
C ALA A 312 -4.31 -9.98 -10.16
N LEU A 313 -5.42 -10.71 -10.36
CA LEU A 313 -5.92 -11.71 -9.40
C LEU A 313 -4.91 -12.85 -9.20
N ALA A 314 -4.30 -13.35 -10.27
CA ALA A 314 -3.30 -14.41 -10.21
C ALA A 314 -2.04 -13.95 -9.45
N VAL A 315 -1.50 -12.75 -9.75
CA VAL A 315 -0.36 -12.17 -9.03
C VAL A 315 -0.70 -11.93 -7.56
N HIS A 316 -1.89 -11.39 -7.28
CA HIS A 316 -2.34 -11.19 -5.90
C HIS A 316 -2.39 -12.52 -5.13
N ALA A 317 -2.90 -13.58 -5.73
CA ALA A 317 -2.94 -14.91 -5.12
C ALA A 317 -1.52 -15.46 -4.83
N LEU A 318 -0.56 -15.28 -5.75
CA LEU A 318 0.84 -15.65 -5.53
C LEU A 318 1.46 -14.87 -4.36
N ARG A 319 1.28 -13.55 -4.33
CA ARG A 319 1.79 -12.69 -3.25
C ARG A 319 1.13 -12.99 -1.90
N ARG A 320 -0.15 -13.35 -1.89
CA ARG A 320 -0.86 -13.80 -0.68
C ARG A 320 -0.26 -15.11 -0.12
N ARG A 321 0.08 -16.07 -0.97
CA ARG A 321 0.79 -17.28 -0.54
C ARG A 321 2.18 -16.97 0.05
N SER A 322 2.92 -16.05 -0.56
CA SER A 322 4.20 -15.58 -0.01
C SER A 322 4.03 -14.95 1.37
N LEU A 323 2.99 -14.11 1.57
CA LEU A 323 2.67 -13.55 2.88
C LEU A 323 2.41 -14.63 3.92
N GLU A 324 1.61 -15.66 3.59
CA GLU A 324 1.33 -16.76 4.53
C GLU A 324 2.60 -17.54 4.91
N SER A 325 3.57 -17.64 4.00
CA SER A 325 4.89 -18.22 4.30
C SER A 325 5.68 -17.33 5.25
N LEU A 326 5.69 -16.01 5.02
CA LEU A 326 6.39 -15.04 5.87
C LEU A 326 5.79 -14.96 7.29
N LEU A 327 4.46 -15.04 7.43
CA LEU A 327 3.79 -15.02 8.73
C LEU A 327 4.15 -16.21 9.64
N ARG A 328 4.70 -17.27 9.07
CA ARG A 328 5.15 -18.49 9.77
C ARG A 328 6.66 -18.67 9.77
N PHE A 329 7.36 -17.66 9.26
CA PHE A 329 8.80 -17.77 9.11
C PHE A 329 9.50 -17.65 10.47
N PRO A 330 10.57 -18.44 10.73
CA PRO A 330 11.38 -18.30 11.94
C PRO A 330 11.99 -16.91 12.02
N THR A 331 11.81 -16.25 13.15
CA THR A 331 12.16 -14.84 13.34
C THR A 331 13.64 -14.56 13.20
N ASP A 332 14.47 -15.51 13.62
CA ASP A 332 15.94 -15.49 13.56
C ASP A 332 16.51 -15.62 12.15
N LEU A 333 15.74 -16.17 11.21
CA LEU A 333 16.16 -16.41 9.83
C LEU A 333 15.67 -15.32 8.83
N VAL A 334 14.95 -14.32 9.32
CA VAL A 334 14.39 -13.26 8.46
C VAL A 334 15.48 -12.44 7.76
N PRO A 335 16.56 -11.98 8.41
CA PRO A 335 17.61 -11.23 7.70
C PRO A 335 18.26 -12.05 6.58
N GLU A 336 18.56 -13.33 6.81
CA GLU A 336 19.13 -14.23 5.80
C GLU A 336 18.16 -14.48 4.62
N PHE A 337 16.85 -14.59 4.90
CA PHE A 337 15.84 -14.68 3.84
C PHE A 337 15.87 -13.44 2.93
N PHE A 338 15.97 -12.25 3.50
CA PHE A 338 16.03 -11.02 2.73
C PHE A 338 17.36 -10.87 1.99
N ASP A 339 18.48 -11.37 2.52
CA ASP A 339 19.73 -11.44 1.76
C ASP A 339 19.58 -12.28 0.49
N VAL A 340 18.95 -13.46 0.58
CA VAL A 340 18.67 -14.29 -0.61
C VAL A 340 17.76 -13.55 -1.59
N PHE A 341 16.72 -12.87 -1.10
CA PHE A 341 15.81 -12.11 -1.94
C PHE A 341 16.51 -10.92 -2.64
N PHE A 342 17.29 -10.13 -1.90
CA PHE A 342 17.96 -8.96 -2.46
C PHE A 342 19.16 -9.31 -3.35
N ALA A 343 19.72 -10.50 -3.21
CA ALA A 343 20.74 -11.03 -4.13
C ALA A 343 20.19 -11.53 -5.48
N LEU A 344 18.86 -11.69 -5.62
CA LEU A 344 18.27 -12.09 -6.90
C LEU A 344 18.56 -11.05 -8.00
N PRO A 345 18.58 -11.48 -9.27
CA PRO A 345 18.67 -10.56 -10.41
C PRO A 345 17.60 -9.47 -10.32
N GLN A 346 17.97 -8.25 -10.66
CA GLN A 346 17.16 -7.05 -10.55
C GLN A 346 15.75 -7.22 -11.17
N GLN A 347 15.66 -7.86 -12.33
CA GLN A 347 14.40 -8.11 -13.03
C GLN A 347 13.42 -8.97 -12.22
N HIS A 348 13.89 -9.96 -11.45
CA HIS A 348 13.03 -10.79 -10.60
C HIS A 348 12.52 -10.01 -9.40
N ARG A 349 13.40 -9.24 -8.74
CA ARG A 349 13.01 -8.36 -7.64
C ARG A 349 11.97 -7.33 -8.10
N TRP A 350 12.20 -6.70 -9.27
CA TRP A 350 11.27 -5.74 -9.86
C TRP A 350 9.91 -6.37 -10.13
N ALA A 351 9.86 -7.48 -10.87
CA ALA A 351 8.62 -8.17 -11.18
C ALA A 351 7.80 -8.56 -9.94
N TYR A 352 8.47 -9.02 -8.87
CA TYR A 352 7.80 -9.37 -7.63
C TYR A 352 7.28 -8.15 -6.88
N LEU A 353 8.08 -7.08 -6.75
CA LEU A 353 7.73 -5.90 -5.96
C LEU A 353 6.72 -4.98 -6.67
N THR A 354 6.76 -4.89 -8.01
CA THR A 354 5.98 -3.89 -8.77
C THR A 354 5.03 -4.49 -9.79
N GLY A 355 5.35 -5.61 -10.41
CA GLY A 355 4.63 -6.22 -11.52
C GLY A 355 3.25 -6.74 -11.14
N ARG A 356 2.26 -5.84 -11.04
CA ARG A 356 0.89 -6.17 -10.59
C ARG A 356 0.16 -7.19 -11.48
N GLU A 357 0.46 -7.21 -12.77
CA GLU A 357 -0.14 -8.11 -13.77
C GLU A 357 0.89 -9.05 -14.41
N ASP A 358 2.13 -8.97 -13.99
CA ASP A 358 3.20 -9.82 -14.50
C ASP A 358 3.22 -11.17 -13.76
N VAL A 359 2.31 -12.06 -14.19
CA VAL A 359 2.18 -13.42 -13.64
C VAL A 359 3.46 -14.22 -13.86
N ARG A 360 4.06 -14.12 -15.08
CA ARG A 360 5.26 -14.87 -15.43
C ARG A 360 6.48 -14.38 -14.64
N GLY A 361 6.68 -13.06 -14.57
CA GLY A 361 7.76 -12.47 -13.81
C GLY A 361 7.64 -12.74 -12.31
N SER A 362 6.42 -12.63 -11.74
CA SER A 362 6.18 -12.95 -10.33
C SER A 362 6.44 -14.44 -10.03
N ALA A 363 6.00 -15.35 -10.87
CA ALA A 363 6.25 -16.79 -10.72
C ALA A 363 7.76 -17.11 -10.90
N ALA A 364 8.42 -16.50 -11.88
CA ALA A 364 9.87 -16.65 -12.10
C ALA A 364 10.67 -16.13 -10.90
N ALA A 365 10.29 -14.97 -10.31
CA ALA A 365 10.92 -14.44 -9.13
C ALA A 365 10.81 -15.39 -7.92
N MET A 366 9.62 -15.96 -7.69
CA MET A 366 9.40 -16.96 -6.65
C MET A 366 10.21 -18.24 -6.88
N GLY A 367 10.26 -18.72 -8.13
CA GLY A 367 11.09 -19.87 -8.54
C GLY A 367 12.58 -19.61 -8.35
N ALA A 368 13.06 -18.43 -8.75
CA ALA A 368 14.45 -18.02 -8.55
C ALA A 368 14.82 -17.91 -7.07
N LEU A 369 13.93 -17.32 -6.24
CA LEU A 369 14.10 -17.27 -4.80
C LEU A 369 14.21 -18.68 -4.21
N PHE A 370 13.32 -19.58 -4.59
CA PHE A 370 13.36 -20.97 -4.14
C PHE A 370 14.65 -21.67 -4.58
N ALA A 371 15.06 -21.50 -5.83
CA ALA A 371 16.29 -22.10 -6.36
C ALA A 371 17.57 -21.57 -5.71
N ALA A 372 17.64 -20.26 -5.40
CA ALA A 372 18.76 -19.63 -4.72
C ALA A 372 18.80 -19.94 -3.21
N SER A 373 17.68 -20.34 -2.62
CA SER A 373 17.58 -20.61 -1.19
C SER A 373 18.33 -21.87 -0.79
N PRO A 374 19.02 -21.91 0.38
CA PRO A 374 19.59 -23.13 0.94
C PRO A 374 18.46 -24.11 1.31
N TRP A 375 18.80 -25.40 1.45
CA TRP A 375 17.80 -26.46 1.63
C TRP A 375 16.86 -26.25 2.82
N TRP A 376 17.36 -25.74 3.94
CA TRP A 376 16.57 -25.46 5.14
C TRP A 376 15.53 -24.37 4.91
N LEU A 377 15.88 -23.35 4.11
CA LEU A 377 14.97 -22.27 3.72
C LEU A 377 13.89 -22.77 2.74
N ARG A 378 14.27 -23.60 1.74
CA ARG A 378 13.30 -24.22 0.81
C ARG A 378 12.23 -24.99 1.54
N ARG A 379 12.63 -25.81 2.54
CA ARG A 379 11.69 -26.56 3.38
C ARG A 379 10.68 -25.64 4.07
N ARG A 380 11.12 -24.50 4.61
CA ARG A 380 10.25 -23.52 5.29
C ARG A 380 9.29 -22.84 4.31
N LEU A 381 9.76 -22.45 3.15
CA LEU A 381 8.92 -21.84 2.10
C LEU A 381 7.80 -22.78 1.64
N VAL A 382 8.11 -24.08 1.44
CA VAL A 382 7.10 -25.08 1.04
C VAL A 382 6.09 -25.33 2.16
N LEU A 383 6.53 -25.56 3.39
CA LEU A 383 5.63 -25.83 4.51
C LEU A 383 4.70 -24.64 4.81
N GLY A 384 5.19 -23.42 4.66
CA GLY A 384 4.39 -22.21 4.80
C GLY A 384 3.30 -22.07 3.73
N ALA A 385 3.62 -22.49 2.49
CA ALA A 385 2.69 -22.41 1.36
C ALA A 385 1.58 -23.48 1.38
N LEU A 386 1.85 -24.66 1.94
CA LEU A 386 0.92 -25.80 1.94
C LEU A 386 -0.13 -25.78 3.06
N ASN A 387 0.05 -24.98 4.12
CA ASN A 387 -0.86 -24.96 5.28
C ASN A 387 -1.49 -23.56 5.51
N PRO A 388 -2.43 -23.11 4.68
CA PRO A 388 -3.00 -21.77 4.81
C PRO A 388 -3.94 -21.57 6.02
N GLY A 389 -4.21 -22.60 6.84
CA GLY A 389 -5.33 -22.57 7.80
C GLY A 389 -5.04 -22.88 9.28
N ASN A 390 -3.83 -23.28 9.71
CA ASN A 390 -3.61 -23.65 11.12
C ASN A 390 -2.46 -22.84 11.78
N PRO A 391 -2.75 -21.82 12.61
CA PRO A 391 -1.73 -21.06 13.32
C PRO A 391 -1.10 -21.78 14.51
N SER A 392 -1.64 -22.91 14.95
CA SER A 392 -1.30 -23.53 16.25
C SER A 392 -0.20 -24.60 16.21
N ALA A 393 0.42 -24.90 15.08
CA ALA A 393 1.26 -26.07 14.94
C ALA A 393 2.79 -25.81 15.07
N LEU A 394 3.24 -24.59 15.32
CA LEU A 394 4.67 -24.26 15.34
C LEU A 394 5.07 -23.27 16.46
N THR A 395 4.54 -23.40 17.66
CA THR A 395 5.19 -22.86 18.86
C THR A 395 5.96 -24.02 19.52
N PRO A 396 7.31 -24.02 19.52
CA PRO A 396 8.04 -24.66 20.59
C PRO A 396 7.90 -23.80 21.85
N GLU A 397 7.66 -24.42 22.97
CA GLU A 397 7.69 -23.83 24.32
C GLU A 397 9.02 -23.12 24.60
#